data_a238bf120e2fb3f5cfc637ae3198579f
#
_entry.id   a238bf120e2fb3f5cfc637ae3198579f
#
_cell.length_a   1.000
_cell.length_b   1.000
_cell.length_c   1.000
_cell.angle_alpha   90.00
_cell.angle_beta   90.00
_cell.angle_gamma   90.00
#
_symmetry.space_group_name_H-M   'P 1'
#
loop_
_entity.id
_entity.type
_entity.pdbx_description
1 polymer ?
#
loop_
_entity_poly.entity_id
_entity_poly.type
_entity_poly.pdbx_seq_one_letter_code
_entity_poly.pdbx_strand_id
1 'polypeptide(L)'
;MIASIVRCAFLILIFMVFSPKVYYVGIAATILTVINLTANCYNTHKLTPELKLKRKIKCSKKAIVELVGSGIWNAISNVGNMLLSGLDLVICNLFLGATNMGILSLSKIIPNYMQQLSSSIRNAFAPELTINYASDNKEAVLNDIGRAMKITSIILTIPIAIVVVLGEEFFKLWVPSQDAKLLQILSILSILGYMFTSGTQMLFNVFTTVNKVKPNAIAMIVSGVCSTCITIFFIKFTNFGIYAVAGVSTLCNLIRNMIFTLPVTCLLYTSDAADDR
;
A
#
# COMPACT_ATOMS: atom_id res chain seq x y z
N MET A 1 1.91 15.00 -10.80
CA MET A 1 2.20 14.72 -12.21
C MET A 1 3.34 15.58 -12.76
N ILE A 2 3.22 16.92 -12.78
CA ILE A 2 4.26 17.84 -13.31
C ILE A 2 5.63 17.60 -12.63
N ALA A 3 5.67 17.51 -11.31
CA ALA A 3 6.90 17.29 -10.56
C ALA A 3 7.60 15.95 -10.91
N SER A 4 6.84 14.89 -11.22
CA SER A 4 7.42 13.61 -11.66
C SER A 4 8.02 13.68 -13.06
N ILE A 5 7.39 14.45 -13.96
CA ILE A 5 7.93 14.71 -15.31
C ILE A 5 9.24 15.50 -15.19
N VAL A 6 9.27 16.54 -14.36
CA VAL A 6 10.48 17.34 -14.10
C VAL A 6 11.61 16.46 -13.56
N ARG A 7 11.30 15.54 -12.62
CA ARG A 7 12.28 14.58 -12.09
C ARG A 7 12.85 13.67 -13.19
N CYS A 8 11.97 13.11 -14.03
CA CYS A 8 12.42 12.23 -15.12
C CYS A 8 13.31 13.00 -16.13
N ALA A 9 12.87 14.20 -16.53
CA ALA A 9 13.66 15.05 -17.43
C ALA A 9 15.03 15.40 -16.83
N PHE A 10 15.07 15.75 -15.56
CA PHE A 10 16.30 16.06 -14.83
C PHE A 10 17.24 14.85 -14.77
N LEU A 11 16.74 13.64 -14.49
CA LEU A 11 17.54 12.42 -14.49
C LEU A 11 18.09 12.07 -15.87
N ILE A 12 17.27 12.20 -16.92
CA ILE A 12 17.70 11.95 -18.31
C ILE A 12 18.84 12.91 -18.68
N LEU A 13 18.68 14.20 -18.40
CA LEU A 13 19.70 15.21 -18.70
C LEU A 13 21.00 14.94 -17.94
N ILE A 14 20.92 14.61 -16.66
CA ILE A 14 22.13 14.32 -15.86
C ILE A 14 22.86 13.07 -16.38
N PHE A 15 22.11 12.00 -16.69
CA PHE A 15 22.72 10.76 -17.17
C PHE A 15 23.25 10.86 -18.60
N MET A 16 22.78 11.83 -19.40
CA MET A 16 23.37 12.14 -20.72
C MET A 16 24.70 12.91 -20.62
N VAL A 17 24.84 13.76 -19.60
CA VAL A 17 26.00 14.66 -19.46
C VAL A 17 27.07 14.07 -18.52
N PHE A 18 26.67 13.33 -17.49
CA PHE A 18 27.57 12.78 -16.49
C PHE A 18 27.49 11.26 -16.43
N SER A 19 28.55 10.59 -15.97
CA SER A 19 28.53 9.15 -15.70
C SER A 19 27.40 8.81 -14.70
N PRO A 20 26.56 7.78 -14.95
CA PRO A 20 25.42 7.46 -14.11
C PRO A 20 25.87 7.01 -12.72
N LYS A 21 25.48 7.77 -11.71
CA LYS A 21 25.77 7.48 -10.29
C LYS A 21 24.48 7.51 -9.46
N VAL A 22 24.37 6.59 -8.51
CA VAL A 22 23.15 6.39 -7.71
C VAL A 22 22.75 7.64 -6.93
N TYR A 23 23.69 8.46 -6.47
CA TYR A 23 23.38 9.68 -5.70
C TYR A 23 22.60 10.74 -6.50
N TYR A 24 22.69 10.76 -7.83
CA TYR A 24 21.89 11.67 -8.65
C TYR A 24 20.39 11.39 -8.55
N VAL A 25 20.01 10.11 -8.33
CA VAL A 25 18.62 9.73 -8.07
C VAL A 25 18.12 10.31 -6.74
N GLY A 26 18.98 10.31 -5.71
CA GLY A 26 18.70 10.96 -4.41
C GLY A 26 18.53 12.48 -4.54
N ILE A 27 19.41 13.15 -5.27
CA ILE A 27 19.32 14.60 -5.53
C ILE A 27 18.00 14.92 -6.26
N ALA A 28 17.67 14.17 -7.31
CA ALA A 28 16.43 14.34 -8.06
C ALA A 28 15.18 14.16 -7.19
N ALA A 29 15.21 13.19 -6.27
CA ALA A 29 14.12 12.97 -5.31
C ALA A 29 13.98 14.14 -4.31
N THR A 30 15.10 14.70 -3.84
CA THR A 30 15.10 15.86 -2.95
C THR A 30 14.53 17.10 -3.64
N ILE A 31 14.95 17.38 -4.87
CA ILE A 31 14.41 18.49 -5.68
C ILE A 31 12.90 18.34 -5.86
N LEU A 32 12.42 17.13 -6.19
CA LEU A 32 10.99 16.84 -6.32
C LEU A 32 10.23 17.15 -5.03
N THR A 33 10.78 16.76 -3.89
CA THR A 33 10.17 16.98 -2.57
C THR A 33 10.06 18.47 -2.27
N VAL A 34 11.10 19.25 -2.55
CA VAL A 34 11.09 20.72 -2.37
C VAL A 34 10.06 21.38 -3.28
N ILE A 35 9.96 20.98 -4.54
CA ILE A 35 8.95 21.51 -5.49
C ILE A 35 7.53 21.21 -4.98
N ASN A 36 7.27 19.97 -4.54
CA ASN A 36 5.96 19.60 -4.00
C ASN A 36 5.63 20.38 -2.71
N LEU A 37 6.60 20.57 -1.84
CA LEU A 37 6.42 21.31 -0.58
C LEU A 37 6.08 22.78 -0.86
N THR A 38 6.80 23.44 -1.75
CA THR A 38 6.54 24.83 -2.13
C THR A 38 5.18 24.99 -2.83
N ALA A 39 4.84 24.08 -3.74
CA ALA A 39 3.55 24.08 -4.42
C ALA A 39 2.38 23.86 -3.45
N ASN A 40 2.54 22.93 -2.49
CA ASN A 40 1.51 22.68 -1.47
C ASN A 40 1.36 23.88 -0.51
N CYS A 41 2.46 24.48 -0.06
CA CYS A 41 2.41 25.73 0.74
C CYS A 41 1.69 26.85 0.01
N TYR A 42 2.02 27.08 -1.25
CA TYR A 42 1.37 28.11 -2.08
C TYR A 42 -0.14 27.85 -2.23
N ASN A 43 -0.52 26.62 -2.58
CA ASN A 43 -1.93 26.24 -2.74
C ASN A 43 -2.71 26.33 -1.42
N THR A 44 -2.11 25.93 -0.31
CA THR A 44 -2.73 26.05 1.02
C THR A 44 -2.98 27.52 1.37
N HIS A 45 -1.99 28.39 1.17
CA HIS A 45 -2.19 29.82 1.40
C HIS A 45 -3.27 30.47 0.51
N LYS A 46 -3.38 29.98 -0.74
CA LYS A 46 -4.37 30.49 -1.70
C LYS A 46 -5.78 29.97 -1.44
N LEU A 47 -5.92 28.68 -1.11
CA LEU A 47 -7.23 28.02 -0.94
C LEU A 47 -7.80 28.19 0.46
N THR A 48 -6.94 28.38 1.48
CA THR A 48 -7.37 28.53 2.88
C THR A 48 -6.74 29.78 3.51
N PRO A 49 -7.13 30.99 3.06
CA PRO A 49 -6.59 32.25 3.58
C PRO A 49 -6.94 32.49 5.06
N GLU A 50 -7.91 31.73 5.59
CA GLU A 50 -8.34 31.76 6.98
C GLU A 50 -7.35 31.06 7.93
N LEU A 51 -6.53 30.14 7.42
CA LEU A 51 -5.44 29.45 8.17
C LEU A 51 -4.25 30.40 8.37
N LYS A 52 -4.48 31.52 9.08
CA LYS A 52 -3.39 32.34 9.58
C LYS A 52 -2.78 31.67 10.80
N LEU A 53 -1.57 31.18 10.66
CA LEU A 53 -0.74 30.73 11.79
C LEU A 53 -0.59 31.89 12.79
N LYS A 54 -1.51 31.99 13.75
CA LYS A 54 -1.37 32.96 14.85
C LYS A 54 -0.18 32.55 15.69
N ARG A 55 0.78 33.44 15.84
CA ARG A 55 2.07 33.24 16.53
C ARG A 55 1.94 32.85 18.03
N LYS A 56 0.71 32.80 18.57
CA LYS A 56 0.38 32.42 19.96
C LYS A 56 -0.67 31.31 20.02
N ILE A 57 -0.40 30.19 19.35
CA ILE A 57 -1.22 28.98 19.54
C ILE A 57 -0.73 28.32 20.83
N LYS A 58 -1.51 28.39 21.89
CA LYS A 58 -1.28 27.56 23.08
C LYS A 58 -1.61 26.13 22.73
N CYS A 59 -0.58 25.28 22.68
CA CYS A 59 -0.76 23.86 22.44
C CYS A 59 -1.54 23.25 23.60
N SER A 60 -2.75 22.77 23.36
CA SER A 60 -3.55 22.10 24.37
C SER A 60 -3.04 20.68 24.55
N LYS A 61 -2.65 20.32 25.77
CA LYS A 61 -2.22 18.95 26.11
C LYS A 61 -3.30 17.91 25.77
N LYS A 62 -4.57 18.28 25.92
CA LYS A 62 -5.72 17.42 25.55
C LYS A 62 -5.76 17.15 24.05
N ALA A 63 -5.61 18.18 23.22
CA ALA A 63 -5.59 18.04 21.75
C ALA A 63 -4.40 17.20 21.27
N ILE A 64 -3.22 17.34 21.91
CA ILE A 64 -2.06 16.50 21.59
C ILE A 64 -2.37 15.04 21.90
N VAL A 65 -2.91 14.73 23.07
CA VAL A 65 -3.23 13.35 23.48
C VAL A 65 -4.27 12.73 22.55
N GLU A 66 -5.29 13.46 22.14
CA GLU A 66 -6.30 12.99 21.18
C GLU A 66 -5.70 12.72 19.79
N LEU A 67 -4.89 13.65 19.27
CA LEU A 67 -4.22 13.48 17.97
C LEU A 67 -3.21 12.33 17.99
N VAL A 68 -2.41 12.21 19.05
CA VAL A 68 -1.45 11.10 19.21
C VAL A 68 -2.19 9.78 19.39
N GLY A 69 -3.30 9.78 20.14
CA GLY A 69 -4.10 8.58 20.39
C GLY A 69 -4.67 7.95 19.10
N SER A 70 -5.16 8.77 18.16
CA SER A 70 -5.62 8.28 16.85
C SER A 70 -4.46 8.00 15.89
N GLY A 71 -3.43 8.86 15.91
CA GLY A 71 -2.25 8.73 15.05
C GLY A 71 -1.40 7.51 15.35
N ILE A 72 -1.28 7.09 16.62
CA ILE A 72 -0.46 5.95 17.02
C ILE A 72 -0.94 4.63 16.40
N TRP A 73 -2.26 4.41 16.31
CA TRP A 73 -2.80 3.21 15.70
C TRP A 73 -2.57 3.16 14.19
N ASN A 74 -2.60 4.31 13.51
CA ASN A 74 -2.22 4.41 12.11
C ASN A 74 -0.71 4.14 11.92
N ALA A 75 0.15 4.65 12.81
CA ALA A 75 1.58 4.35 12.79
C ALA A 75 1.84 2.85 13.01
N ILE A 76 1.16 2.22 13.98
CA ILE A 76 1.23 0.78 14.24
C ILE A 76 0.76 -0.02 13.02
N SER A 77 -0.32 0.38 12.36
CA SER A 77 -0.79 -0.25 11.12
C SER A 77 0.27 -0.17 10.00
N ASN A 78 0.94 0.98 9.85
CA ASN A 78 2.01 1.15 8.86
C ASN A 78 3.22 0.26 9.18
N VAL A 79 3.62 0.15 10.46
CA VAL A 79 4.67 -0.79 10.88
C VAL A 79 4.27 -2.23 10.57
N GLY A 80 3.03 -2.63 10.88
CA GLY A 80 2.53 -3.96 10.53
C GLY A 80 2.54 -4.24 9.03
N ASN A 81 2.16 -3.26 8.22
CA ASN A 81 2.23 -3.36 6.76
C ASN A 81 3.68 -3.47 6.25
N MET A 82 4.61 -2.75 6.87
CA MET A 82 6.03 -2.84 6.56
C MET A 82 6.60 -4.23 6.91
N LEU A 83 6.20 -4.82 8.04
CA LEU A 83 6.55 -6.19 8.41
C LEU A 83 5.95 -7.21 7.44
N LEU A 84 4.72 -6.99 6.98
CA LEU A 84 4.00 -7.94 6.13
C LEU A 84 4.55 -7.99 4.70
N SER A 85 4.98 -6.88 4.13
CA SER A 85 5.39 -6.79 2.72
C SER A 85 6.68 -6.01 2.47
N GLY A 86 7.11 -5.18 3.42
CA GLY A 86 8.30 -4.33 3.26
C GLY A 86 9.60 -5.03 3.62
N LEU A 87 9.58 -6.01 4.52
CA LEU A 87 10.77 -6.75 4.93
C LEU A 87 11.20 -7.85 3.97
N ASP A 88 10.37 -8.23 3.01
CA ASP A 88 10.67 -9.32 2.07
C ASP A 88 12.02 -9.14 1.36
N LEU A 89 12.32 -7.92 0.89
CA LEU A 89 13.60 -7.64 0.23
C LEU A 89 14.78 -7.72 1.20
N VAL A 90 14.59 -7.27 2.43
CA VAL A 90 15.63 -7.32 3.47
C VAL A 90 15.92 -8.78 3.84
N ILE A 91 14.87 -9.57 4.07
CA ILE A 91 14.99 -11.01 4.40
C ILE A 91 15.65 -11.75 3.23
N CYS A 92 15.22 -11.47 1.99
CA CYS A 92 15.82 -12.05 0.80
C CYS A 92 17.31 -11.72 0.72
N ASN A 93 17.72 -10.48 0.95
CA ASN A 93 19.13 -10.09 0.93
C ASN A 93 19.95 -10.79 2.02
N LEU A 94 19.43 -10.85 3.25
CA LEU A 94 20.14 -11.42 4.40
C LEU A 94 20.34 -12.94 4.29
N PHE A 95 19.35 -13.66 3.76
CA PHE A 95 19.37 -15.13 3.73
C PHE A 95 19.71 -15.73 2.36
N LEU A 96 19.39 -15.03 1.26
CA LEU A 96 19.56 -15.54 -0.11
C LEU A 96 20.55 -14.71 -0.94
N GLY A 97 21.01 -13.58 -0.41
CA GLY A 97 22.00 -12.69 -1.03
C GLY A 97 21.44 -11.61 -1.96
N ALA A 98 22.30 -10.66 -2.31
CA ALA A 98 21.93 -9.44 -3.05
C ALA A 98 21.38 -9.73 -4.46
N THR A 99 21.85 -10.76 -5.13
CA THR A 99 21.37 -11.14 -6.47
C THR A 99 19.90 -11.55 -6.44
N ASN A 100 19.53 -12.42 -5.49
CA ASN A 100 18.14 -12.86 -5.30
C ASN A 100 17.24 -11.70 -4.86
N MET A 101 17.73 -10.79 -4.02
CA MET A 101 17.02 -9.55 -3.66
C MET A 101 16.75 -8.69 -4.90
N GLY A 102 17.73 -8.56 -5.81
CA GLY A 102 17.59 -7.84 -7.08
C GLY A 102 16.49 -8.45 -7.95
N ILE A 103 16.50 -9.76 -8.14
CA ILE A 103 15.47 -10.50 -8.89
C ILE A 103 14.08 -10.30 -8.25
N LEU A 104 13.97 -10.45 -6.94
CA LEU A 104 12.71 -10.24 -6.22
C LEU A 104 12.22 -8.79 -6.33
N SER A 105 13.11 -7.82 -6.28
CA SER A 105 12.74 -6.40 -6.43
C SER A 105 12.15 -6.08 -7.79
N LEU A 106 12.69 -6.66 -8.86
CA LEU A 106 12.15 -6.54 -10.22
C LEU A 106 10.76 -7.18 -10.34
N SER A 107 10.59 -8.38 -9.79
CA SER A 107 9.29 -9.08 -9.83
C SER A 107 8.19 -8.36 -9.04
N LYS A 108 8.55 -7.58 -8.00
CA LYS A 108 7.61 -6.81 -7.18
C LYS A 108 7.16 -5.48 -7.77
N ILE A 109 7.75 -5.04 -8.89
CA ILE A 109 7.38 -3.74 -9.48
C ILE A 109 5.92 -3.73 -9.92
N ILE A 110 5.46 -4.75 -10.64
CA ILE A 110 4.07 -4.82 -11.09
C ILE A 110 3.09 -4.96 -9.91
N PRO A 111 3.29 -5.87 -8.94
CA PRO A 111 2.49 -5.94 -7.71
C PRO A 111 2.39 -4.61 -6.97
N ASN A 112 3.49 -3.85 -6.86
CA ASN A 112 3.51 -2.55 -6.20
C ASN A 112 2.64 -1.52 -6.94
N TYR A 113 2.68 -1.49 -8.28
CA TYR A 113 1.79 -0.63 -9.06
C TYR A 113 0.32 -1.02 -8.92
N MET A 114 0.00 -2.30 -8.84
CA MET A 114 -1.37 -2.76 -8.57
C MET A 114 -1.85 -2.32 -7.18
N GLN A 115 -0.99 -2.41 -6.17
CA GLN A 115 -1.28 -1.91 -4.83
C GLN A 115 -1.52 -0.40 -4.84
N GLN A 116 -0.70 0.36 -5.56
CA GLN A 116 -0.85 1.81 -5.69
C GLN A 116 -2.15 2.19 -6.40
N LEU A 117 -2.50 1.47 -7.47
CA LEU A 117 -3.77 1.66 -8.17
C LEU A 117 -4.96 1.38 -7.26
N SER A 118 -4.95 0.26 -6.54
CA SER A 118 -5.98 -0.07 -5.54
C SER A 118 -6.11 1.01 -4.47
N SER A 119 -5.00 1.52 -3.94
CA SER A 119 -5.03 2.58 -2.93
C SER A 119 -5.56 3.91 -3.48
N SER A 120 -5.27 4.22 -4.74
CA SER A 120 -5.79 5.43 -5.41
C SER A 120 -7.30 5.37 -5.58
N ILE A 121 -7.83 4.23 -6.01
CA ILE A 121 -9.27 4.01 -6.12
C ILE A 121 -9.92 4.12 -4.73
N ARG A 122 -9.37 3.44 -3.73
CA ARG A 122 -9.85 3.48 -2.35
C ARG A 122 -9.92 4.92 -1.81
N ASN A 123 -8.89 5.72 -2.05
CA ASN A 123 -8.85 7.11 -1.60
C ASN A 123 -9.87 8.00 -2.31
N ALA A 124 -10.25 7.66 -3.56
CA ALA A 124 -11.29 8.40 -4.27
C ALA A 124 -12.69 8.20 -3.67
N PHE A 125 -12.98 7.01 -3.12
CA PHE A 125 -14.26 6.71 -2.47
C PHE A 125 -14.31 7.10 -0.98
N ALA A 126 -13.17 7.34 -0.33
CA ALA A 126 -13.10 7.62 1.11
C ALA A 126 -13.93 8.85 1.55
N PRO A 127 -13.97 9.99 0.84
CA PRO A 127 -14.77 11.15 1.24
C PRO A 127 -16.27 10.87 1.21
N GLU A 128 -16.77 10.23 0.14
CA GLU A 128 -18.19 9.90 -0.03
C GLU A 128 -18.67 8.95 1.06
N LEU A 129 -17.89 7.91 1.35
CA LEU A 129 -18.13 6.98 2.44
C LEU A 129 -18.23 7.69 3.80
N THR A 130 -17.34 8.65 4.05
CA THR A 130 -17.31 9.39 5.33
C THR A 130 -18.52 10.33 5.45
N ILE A 131 -18.93 11.00 4.38
CA ILE A 131 -20.10 11.88 4.35
C ILE A 131 -21.38 11.07 4.59
N ASN A 132 -21.56 9.95 3.89
CA ASN A 132 -22.74 9.10 4.03
C ASN A 132 -22.83 8.45 5.42
N TYR A 133 -21.67 8.07 6.00
CA TYR A 133 -21.62 7.59 7.38
C TYR A 133 -21.99 8.69 8.40
N ALA A 134 -21.45 9.90 8.24
CA ALA A 134 -21.76 11.04 9.12
C ALA A 134 -23.24 11.50 9.02
N SER A 135 -23.90 11.21 7.89
CA SER A 135 -25.32 11.49 7.67
C SER A 135 -26.24 10.35 8.14
N ASP A 136 -25.70 9.31 8.79
CA ASP A 136 -26.40 8.08 9.22
C ASP A 136 -27.17 7.37 8.10
N ASN A 137 -26.70 7.53 6.84
CA ASN A 137 -27.29 6.88 5.67
C ASN A 137 -26.64 5.52 5.43
N LYS A 138 -27.06 4.52 6.21
CA LYS A 138 -26.50 3.15 6.19
C LYS A 138 -26.63 2.48 4.82
N GLU A 139 -27.73 2.71 4.10
CA GLU A 139 -27.94 2.15 2.77
C GLU A 139 -26.97 2.73 1.75
N ALA A 140 -26.76 4.04 1.75
CA ALA A 140 -25.76 4.68 0.88
C ALA A 140 -24.35 4.19 1.17
N VAL A 141 -23.96 4.03 2.44
CA VAL A 141 -22.64 3.48 2.83
C VAL A 141 -22.44 2.07 2.26
N LEU A 142 -23.44 1.18 2.36
CA LEU A 142 -23.34 -0.19 1.79
C LEU A 142 -23.24 -0.17 0.27
N ASN A 143 -24.01 0.69 -0.38
CA ASN A 143 -23.98 0.85 -1.83
C ASN A 143 -22.60 1.38 -2.30
N ASP A 144 -22.02 2.36 -1.61
CA ASP A 144 -20.70 2.90 -1.91
C ASP A 144 -19.60 1.85 -1.77
N ILE A 145 -19.63 1.09 -0.66
CA ILE A 145 -18.70 -0.02 -0.46
C ILE A 145 -18.83 -1.05 -1.59
N GLY A 146 -20.05 -1.50 -1.89
CA GLY A 146 -20.32 -2.49 -2.94
C GLY A 146 -19.89 -2.00 -4.33
N ARG A 147 -20.14 -0.73 -4.65
CA ARG A 147 -19.72 -0.09 -5.90
C ARG A 147 -18.22 0.00 -6.00
N ALA A 148 -17.55 0.48 -4.94
CA ALA A 148 -16.10 0.58 -4.88
C ALA A 148 -15.42 -0.78 -4.98
N MET A 149 -15.94 -1.82 -4.33
CA MET A 149 -15.46 -3.20 -4.42
C MET A 149 -15.54 -3.73 -5.86
N LYS A 150 -16.69 -3.54 -6.54
CA LYS A 150 -16.89 -3.97 -7.93
C LYS A 150 -15.92 -3.27 -8.88
N ILE A 151 -15.82 -1.94 -8.79
CA ILE A 151 -14.93 -1.14 -9.64
C ILE A 151 -13.48 -1.56 -9.45
N THR A 152 -13.03 -1.69 -8.21
CA THR A 152 -11.65 -2.09 -7.90
C THR A 152 -11.34 -3.48 -8.43
N SER A 153 -12.25 -4.43 -8.24
CA SER A 153 -12.07 -5.81 -8.72
C SER A 153 -11.96 -5.86 -10.24
N ILE A 154 -12.84 -5.15 -10.97
CA ILE A 154 -12.82 -5.10 -12.44
C ILE A 154 -11.51 -4.47 -12.94
N ILE A 155 -11.12 -3.32 -12.38
CA ILE A 155 -9.91 -2.60 -12.81
C ILE A 155 -8.65 -3.42 -12.55
N LEU A 156 -8.56 -4.13 -11.42
CA LEU A 156 -7.39 -4.92 -11.08
C LEU A 156 -7.33 -6.28 -11.82
N THR A 157 -8.46 -6.82 -12.22
CA THR A 157 -8.50 -8.10 -12.95
C THR A 157 -7.77 -8.00 -14.29
N ILE A 158 -7.89 -6.87 -15.00
CA ILE A 158 -7.24 -6.68 -16.31
C ILE A 158 -5.72 -6.79 -16.21
N PRO A 159 -5.01 -5.99 -15.40
CA PRO A 159 -3.54 -6.09 -15.32
C PRO A 159 -3.09 -7.43 -14.73
N ILE A 160 -3.86 -8.05 -13.82
CA ILE A 160 -3.57 -9.40 -13.31
C ILE A 160 -3.59 -10.41 -14.46
N ALA A 161 -4.63 -10.40 -15.28
CA ALA A 161 -4.73 -11.30 -16.44
C ALA A 161 -3.57 -11.08 -17.44
N ILE A 162 -3.19 -9.83 -17.69
CA ILE A 162 -2.03 -9.51 -18.55
C ILE A 162 -0.74 -10.11 -17.98
N VAL A 163 -0.48 -9.98 -16.69
CA VAL A 163 0.73 -10.54 -16.07
C VAL A 163 0.74 -12.07 -16.12
N VAL A 164 -0.41 -12.70 -15.91
CA VAL A 164 -0.50 -14.17 -15.96
C VAL A 164 -0.24 -14.71 -17.37
N VAL A 165 -0.78 -14.04 -18.40
CA VAL A 165 -0.69 -14.52 -19.79
C VAL A 165 0.55 -14.02 -20.51
N LEU A 166 0.88 -12.74 -20.38
CA LEU A 166 1.92 -12.07 -21.14
C LEU A 166 3.15 -11.69 -20.31
N GLY A 167 3.20 -12.07 -19.04
CA GLY A 167 4.25 -11.64 -18.11
C GLY A 167 5.65 -12.08 -18.56
N GLU A 168 5.81 -13.29 -19.08
CA GLU A 168 7.10 -13.78 -19.57
C GLU A 168 7.60 -12.92 -20.75
N GLU A 169 6.73 -12.65 -21.73
CA GLU A 169 7.10 -11.82 -22.89
C GLU A 169 7.40 -10.37 -22.47
N PHE A 170 6.62 -9.84 -21.53
CA PHE A 170 6.89 -8.53 -20.95
C PHE A 170 8.27 -8.46 -20.29
N PHE A 171 8.64 -9.44 -19.46
CA PHE A 171 9.93 -9.44 -18.77
C PHE A 171 11.10 -9.70 -19.75
N LYS A 172 10.93 -10.53 -20.79
CA LYS A 172 11.92 -10.70 -21.86
C LYS A 172 12.25 -9.39 -22.57
N LEU A 173 11.22 -8.57 -22.82
CA LEU A 173 11.39 -7.27 -23.48
C LEU A 173 11.99 -6.23 -22.52
N TRP A 174 11.55 -6.22 -21.26
CA TRP A 174 11.92 -5.19 -20.30
C TRP A 174 13.27 -5.42 -19.64
N VAL A 175 13.57 -6.65 -19.25
CA VAL A 175 14.84 -7.02 -18.58
C VAL A 175 15.42 -8.28 -19.20
N PRO A 176 15.93 -8.22 -20.45
CA PRO A 176 16.39 -9.39 -21.19
C PRO A 176 17.58 -10.11 -20.55
N SER A 177 18.28 -9.47 -19.62
CA SER A 177 19.43 -10.05 -18.90
C SER A 177 19.05 -10.99 -17.75
N GLN A 178 17.76 -11.08 -17.41
CA GLN A 178 17.24 -11.89 -16.30
C GLN A 178 16.35 -13.03 -16.82
N ASP A 179 16.15 -14.04 -15.98
CA ASP A 179 15.20 -15.12 -16.29
C ASP A 179 13.75 -14.59 -16.22
N ALA A 180 13.17 -14.34 -17.38
CA ALA A 180 11.82 -13.78 -17.53
C ALA A 180 10.75 -14.69 -16.93
N LYS A 181 10.91 -16.03 -17.04
CA LYS A 181 9.97 -16.99 -16.48
C LYS A 181 9.99 -16.97 -14.95
N LEU A 182 11.17 -16.89 -14.34
CA LEU A 182 11.32 -16.73 -12.89
C LEU A 182 10.66 -15.43 -12.42
N LEU A 183 10.90 -14.30 -13.10
CA LEU A 183 10.29 -13.01 -12.78
C LEU A 183 8.77 -13.06 -12.87
N GLN A 184 8.21 -13.72 -13.89
CA GLN A 184 6.78 -13.91 -14.04
C GLN A 184 6.19 -14.72 -12.88
N ILE A 185 6.78 -15.88 -12.54
CA ILE A 185 6.31 -16.73 -11.44
C ILE A 185 6.33 -15.98 -10.10
N LEU A 186 7.41 -15.26 -9.79
CA LEU A 186 7.51 -14.46 -8.57
C LEU A 186 6.49 -13.31 -8.54
N SER A 187 6.24 -12.68 -9.70
CA SER A 187 5.18 -11.67 -9.82
C SER A 187 3.80 -12.26 -9.59
N ILE A 188 3.49 -13.41 -10.19
CA ILE A 188 2.21 -14.11 -9.99
C ILE A 188 2.03 -14.49 -8.51
N LEU A 189 3.05 -15.06 -7.86
CA LEU A 189 3.00 -15.38 -6.43
C LEU A 189 2.72 -14.14 -5.58
N SER A 190 3.30 -12.99 -5.94
CA SER A 190 3.12 -11.73 -5.22
C SER A 190 1.76 -11.09 -5.44
N ILE A 191 1.09 -11.33 -6.59
CA ILE A 191 -0.23 -10.77 -6.90
C ILE A 191 -1.39 -11.74 -6.63
N LEU A 192 -1.11 -13.01 -6.38
CA LEU A 192 -2.13 -14.05 -6.20
C LEU A 192 -3.17 -13.65 -5.15
N GLY A 193 -2.72 -13.04 -4.04
CA GLY A 193 -3.61 -12.55 -3.00
C GLY A 193 -4.58 -11.46 -3.48
N TYR A 194 -4.16 -10.61 -4.42
CA TYR A 194 -5.01 -9.55 -4.96
C TYR A 194 -6.15 -10.06 -5.83
N MET A 195 -6.01 -11.23 -6.47
CA MET A 195 -7.11 -11.85 -7.23
C MET A 195 -8.34 -12.08 -6.33
N PHE A 196 -8.10 -12.46 -5.07
CA PHE A 196 -9.17 -12.76 -4.11
C PHE A 196 -9.52 -11.57 -3.22
N THR A 197 -8.57 -10.65 -2.97
CA THR A 197 -8.75 -9.57 -2.00
C THR A 197 -8.88 -8.18 -2.61
N SER A 198 -8.91 -8.06 -3.94
CA SER A 198 -8.99 -6.76 -4.62
C SER A 198 -10.19 -5.92 -4.15
N GLY A 199 -11.37 -6.53 -4.05
CA GLY A 199 -12.56 -5.87 -3.54
C GLY A 199 -12.47 -5.55 -2.04
N THR A 200 -11.97 -6.47 -1.22
CA THR A 200 -11.90 -6.30 0.25
C THR A 200 -10.94 -5.19 0.69
N GLN A 201 -10.04 -4.73 -0.18
CA GLN A 201 -9.18 -3.58 0.10
C GLN A 201 -9.97 -2.30 0.43
N MET A 202 -11.21 -2.19 -0.08
CA MET A 202 -12.10 -1.07 0.23
C MET A 202 -12.56 -1.04 1.68
N LEU A 203 -12.64 -2.19 2.33
CA LEU A 203 -13.07 -2.32 3.72
C LEU A 203 -12.10 -1.65 4.72
N PHE A 204 -10.84 -1.39 4.31
CA PHE A 204 -9.92 -0.62 5.15
C PHE A 204 -10.40 0.80 5.43
N ASN A 205 -11.14 1.42 4.49
CA ASN A 205 -11.73 2.73 4.73
C ASN A 205 -12.80 2.70 5.81
N VAL A 206 -13.52 1.59 5.98
CA VAL A 206 -14.54 1.44 7.01
C VAL A 206 -13.94 1.60 8.41
N PHE A 207 -12.77 0.99 8.67
CA PHE A 207 -12.10 1.12 9.98
C PHE A 207 -11.73 2.57 10.32
N THR A 208 -11.37 3.37 9.30
CA THR A 208 -11.03 4.78 9.49
C THR A 208 -12.29 5.65 9.61
N THR A 209 -13.31 5.37 8.82
CA THR A 209 -14.59 6.09 8.83
C THR A 209 -15.31 5.91 10.16
N VAL A 210 -15.36 4.68 10.68
CA VAL A 210 -15.97 4.35 11.99
C VAL A 210 -15.03 4.67 13.17
N ASN A 211 -13.82 5.19 12.91
CA ASN A 211 -12.78 5.48 13.92
C ASN A 211 -12.39 4.27 14.80
N LYS A 212 -12.56 3.05 14.31
CA LYS A 212 -12.18 1.80 14.98
C LYS A 212 -10.90 1.20 14.36
N VAL A 213 -9.81 1.99 14.32
CA VAL A 213 -8.54 1.61 13.67
C VAL A 213 -7.74 0.57 14.48
N LYS A 214 -7.92 0.52 15.80
CA LYS A 214 -7.15 -0.35 16.71
C LYS A 214 -7.21 -1.83 16.36
N PRO A 215 -8.36 -2.48 16.09
CA PRO A 215 -8.40 -3.90 15.74
C PRO A 215 -7.62 -4.20 14.45
N ASN A 216 -7.75 -3.34 13.45
CA ASN A 216 -7.01 -3.48 12.19
C ASN A 216 -5.49 -3.36 12.41
N ALA A 217 -5.05 -2.41 13.24
CA ALA A 217 -3.63 -2.23 13.56
C ALA A 217 -3.03 -3.48 14.23
N ILE A 218 -3.75 -4.08 15.19
CA ILE A 218 -3.33 -5.33 15.86
C ILE A 218 -3.25 -6.47 14.85
N ALA A 219 -4.26 -6.65 14.01
CA ALA A 219 -4.27 -7.70 12.99
C ALA A 219 -3.12 -7.52 11.97
N MET A 220 -2.78 -6.29 11.62
CA MET A 220 -1.64 -5.98 10.74
C MET A 220 -0.31 -6.40 11.37
N ILE A 221 -0.07 -6.04 12.63
CA ILE A 221 1.17 -6.42 13.34
C ILE A 221 1.26 -7.94 13.47
N VAL A 222 0.19 -8.60 13.94
CA VAL A 222 0.18 -10.06 14.10
C VAL A 222 0.46 -10.75 12.77
N SER A 223 -0.22 -10.35 11.70
CA SER A 223 0.01 -10.92 10.37
C SER A 223 1.42 -10.65 9.85
N GLY A 224 1.96 -9.46 10.11
CA GLY A 224 3.32 -9.09 9.71
C GLY A 224 4.39 -9.92 10.44
N VAL A 225 4.25 -10.09 11.75
CA VAL A 225 5.16 -10.94 12.54
C VAL A 225 5.06 -12.40 12.11
N CYS A 226 3.83 -12.93 11.96
CA CYS A 226 3.62 -14.29 11.46
C CYS A 226 4.25 -14.50 10.07
N SER A 227 4.03 -13.57 9.14
CA SER A 227 4.61 -13.62 7.81
C SER A 227 6.14 -13.69 7.86
N THR A 228 6.76 -12.81 8.64
CA THR A 228 8.22 -12.77 8.81
C THR A 228 8.75 -14.09 9.39
N CYS A 229 8.14 -14.60 10.46
CA CYS A 229 8.56 -15.86 11.09
C CYS A 229 8.40 -17.04 10.14
N ILE A 230 7.27 -17.15 9.46
CA ILE A 230 7.00 -18.23 8.50
C ILE A 230 7.98 -18.16 7.31
N THR A 231 8.24 -16.96 6.78
CA THR A 231 9.21 -16.78 5.68
C THR A 231 10.61 -17.25 6.09
N ILE A 232 11.10 -16.86 7.26
CA ILE A 232 12.40 -17.28 7.77
C ILE A 232 12.43 -18.79 8.00
N PHE A 233 11.35 -19.38 8.52
CA PHE A 233 11.23 -20.82 8.70
C PHE A 233 11.36 -21.56 7.36
N PHE A 234 10.57 -21.14 6.34
CA PHE A 234 10.64 -21.77 5.03
C PHE A 234 12.02 -21.65 4.37
N ILE A 235 12.68 -20.49 4.48
CA ILE A 235 14.03 -20.31 3.92
C ILE A 235 15.05 -21.24 4.59
N LYS A 236 14.95 -21.43 5.92
CA LYS A 236 15.93 -22.23 6.67
C LYS A 236 15.70 -23.73 6.57
N PHE A 237 14.45 -24.17 6.52
CA PHE A 237 14.09 -25.58 6.64
C PHE A 237 13.57 -26.21 5.35
N THR A 238 13.44 -25.42 4.27
CA THR A 238 12.98 -25.92 2.96
C THR A 238 13.82 -25.34 1.83
N ASN A 239 13.73 -25.95 0.66
CA ASN A 239 14.42 -25.51 -0.55
C ASN A 239 13.61 -24.51 -1.39
N PHE A 240 12.55 -23.90 -0.83
CA PHE A 240 11.72 -22.95 -1.58
C PHE A 240 12.43 -21.63 -1.88
N GLY A 241 13.44 -21.22 -1.12
CA GLY A 241 14.27 -20.06 -1.38
C GLY A 241 13.46 -18.78 -1.63
N ILE A 242 13.69 -18.17 -2.79
CA ILE A 242 13.06 -16.90 -3.20
C ILE A 242 11.52 -17.01 -3.37
N TYR A 243 11.01 -18.20 -3.73
CA TYR A 243 9.57 -18.42 -3.88
C TYR A 243 8.83 -18.32 -2.53
N ALA A 244 9.47 -18.78 -1.44
CA ALA A 244 8.91 -18.62 -0.10
C ALA A 244 8.75 -17.13 0.25
N VAL A 245 9.75 -16.31 -0.07
CA VAL A 245 9.69 -14.87 0.21
C VAL A 245 8.57 -14.20 -0.56
N ALA A 246 8.37 -14.56 -1.84
CA ALA A 246 7.32 -13.97 -2.67
C ALA A 246 5.91 -14.43 -2.29
N GLY A 247 5.75 -15.71 -1.88
CA GLY A 247 4.45 -16.33 -1.67
C GLY A 247 3.90 -16.19 -0.24
N VAL A 248 4.76 -16.29 0.79
CA VAL A 248 4.31 -16.32 2.19
C VAL A 248 3.65 -15.01 2.61
N SER A 249 4.24 -13.86 2.27
CA SER A 249 3.67 -12.55 2.59
C SER A 249 2.29 -12.35 1.94
N THR A 250 2.15 -12.81 0.71
CA THR A 250 0.88 -12.78 -0.03
C THR A 250 -0.17 -13.68 0.59
N LEU A 251 0.22 -14.89 1.00
CA LEU A 251 -0.67 -15.84 1.65
C LEU A 251 -1.14 -15.34 3.03
N CYS A 252 -0.23 -14.81 3.85
CA CYS A 252 -0.56 -14.23 5.14
C CYS A 252 -1.52 -13.02 4.99
N ASN A 253 -1.32 -12.21 3.96
CA ASN A 253 -2.21 -11.09 3.63
C ASN A 253 -3.61 -11.58 3.20
N LEU A 254 -3.67 -12.62 2.38
CA LEU A 254 -4.93 -13.26 1.97
C LEU A 254 -5.69 -13.80 3.18
N ILE A 255 -5.04 -14.58 4.03
CA ILE A 255 -5.62 -15.15 5.25
C ILE A 255 -6.16 -14.04 6.15
N ARG A 256 -5.37 -13.00 6.40
CA ARG A 256 -5.81 -11.85 7.21
C ARG A 256 -7.05 -11.18 6.62
N ASN A 257 -7.09 -10.94 5.32
CA ASN A 257 -8.22 -10.29 4.67
C ASN A 257 -9.49 -11.13 4.73
N MET A 258 -9.39 -12.45 4.54
CA MET A 258 -10.55 -13.35 4.55
C MET A 258 -11.05 -13.65 5.97
N ILE A 259 -10.13 -13.90 6.93
CA ILE A 259 -10.50 -14.35 8.28
C ILE A 259 -10.76 -13.16 9.22
N PHE A 260 -10.08 -12.03 9.03
CA PHE A 260 -10.19 -10.89 9.92
C PHE A 260 -10.91 -9.70 9.28
N THR A 261 -10.40 -9.17 8.17
CA THR A 261 -10.91 -7.90 7.64
C THR A 261 -12.38 -7.99 7.24
N LEU A 262 -12.76 -9.03 6.52
CA LEU A 262 -14.12 -9.21 6.02
C LEU A 262 -15.12 -9.48 7.17
N PRO A 263 -14.93 -10.45 8.09
CA PRO A 263 -15.88 -10.68 9.18
C PRO A 263 -15.96 -9.51 10.16
N VAL A 264 -14.81 -8.89 10.52
CA VAL A 264 -14.81 -7.79 11.50
C VAL A 264 -15.49 -6.56 10.95
N THR A 265 -15.31 -6.22 9.67
CA THR A 265 -16.05 -5.11 9.04
C THR A 265 -17.56 -5.37 8.98
N CYS A 266 -17.97 -6.60 8.68
CA CYS A 266 -19.37 -6.97 8.73
C CYS A 266 -19.94 -6.82 10.17
N LEU A 267 -19.22 -7.30 11.19
CA LEU A 267 -19.64 -7.19 12.59
C LEU A 267 -19.70 -5.73 13.06
N LEU A 268 -18.71 -4.91 12.72
CA LEU A 268 -18.69 -3.49 13.08
C LEU A 268 -19.92 -2.76 12.52
N TYR A 269 -20.31 -3.11 11.30
CA TYR A 269 -21.46 -2.50 10.65
C TYR A 269 -22.79 -2.98 11.22
N THR A 270 -22.91 -4.26 11.60
CA THR A 270 -24.13 -4.83 12.21
C THR A 270 -24.28 -4.44 13.67
N SER A 271 -23.21 -4.32 14.44
CA SER A 271 -23.22 -3.90 15.85
C SER A 271 -23.64 -2.44 16.01
N ASP A 272 -23.08 -1.53 15.19
CA ASP A 272 -23.53 -0.13 15.22
C ASP A 272 -25.01 0.02 14.81
N ALA A 273 -25.56 -0.95 14.04
CA ALA A 273 -26.99 -1.02 13.72
C ALA A 273 -27.85 -1.58 14.86
N ALA A 274 -27.27 -2.27 15.82
CA ALA A 274 -27.99 -2.84 16.98
C ALA A 274 -28.00 -1.89 18.19
N ASP A 275 -26.96 -1.06 18.36
CA ASP A 275 -26.88 -0.07 19.46
C ASP A 275 -27.81 1.14 19.23
N ASP A 276 -28.30 1.35 18.00
CA ASP A 276 -29.26 2.41 17.65
C ASP A 276 -30.73 1.99 17.79
N ARG A 277 -31.04 0.81 18.39
CA ARG A 277 -32.40 0.36 18.72
C ARG A 277 -32.62 0.34 20.23
#